data_7371bf9b2d4ae86efcdbc7825fd85920
#
_entry.id   7371bf9b2d4ae86efcdbc7825fd85920
#
_cell.length_a   1.000
_cell.length_b   1.000
_cell.length_c   1.000
_cell.angle_alpha   90.00
_cell.angle_beta   90.00
_cell.angle_gamma   90.00
#
_symmetry.space_group_name_H-M   'P 1'
#
loop_
_entity.id
_entity.type
_entity.pdbx_description
1 polymer ?
#
loop_
_entity_poly.entity_id
_entity_poly.type
_entity_poly.pdbx_seq_one_letter_code
_entity_poly.pdbx_strand_id
1 'polypeptide(L)'
;MNHEEIWQILRSGGLTVERSEDEADAGYRLVGRFNGLSDPPGVDALGVMLAQRAKELDPDVIIVGEGAKDLLVGFVVARELKRPLVRCLDLEGLVGALGEIADGARAVFVADKIRKSGFVYAVRNLVDREGAELLGVVSFVTADAPKLPVPWIGLVTAAEGLQKS
;
A
#
# COMPACT_ATOMS: atom_id res chain seq x y z
N MET A 1 16.24 -1.48 10.06
CA MET A 1 15.02 -1.46 10.91
C MET A 1 14.45 -2.87 10.94
N ASN A 2 14.22 -3.43 12.14
CA ASN A 2 13.62 -4.75 12.31
C ASN A 2 12.08 -4.64 12.38
N HIS A 3 11.36 -5.79 12.38
CA HIS A 3 9.89 -5.81 12.39
C HIS A 3 9.27 -5.12 13.62
N GLU A 4 9.92 -5.20 14.79
CA GLU A 4 9.43 -4.53 15.99
C GLU A 4 9.53 -3.01 15.90
N GLU A 5 10.63 -2.50 15.37
CA GLU A 5 10.80 -1.05 15.13
C GLU A 5 9.76 -0.53 14.13
N ILE A 6 9.47 -1.31 13.08
CA ILE A 6 8.40 -0.98 12.13
C ILE A 6 7.05 -0.91 12.85
N TRP A 7 6.70 -1.93 13.64
CA TRP A 7 5.45 -1.94 14.41
C TRP A 7 5.36 -0.81 15.42
N GLN A 8 6.47 -0.43 16.04
CA GLN A 8 6.51 0.71 16.95
C GLN A 8 6.13 2.02 16.25
N ILE A 9 6.66 2.28 15.04
CA ILE A 9 6.29 3.45 14.25
C ILE A 9 4.80 3.39 13.86
N LEU A 10 4.31 2.23 13.41
CA LEU A 10 2.92 2.07 13.00
C LEU A 10 1.96 2.29 14.17
N ARG A 11 2.26 1.75 15.36
CA ARG A 11 1.44 1.93 16.57
C ARG A 11 1.46 3.38 17.06
N SER A 12 2.62 4.02 17.10
CA SER A 12 2.72 5.43 17.47
C SER A 12 1.94 6.33 16.51
N GLY A 13 1.86 5.94 15.24
CA GLY A 13 1.01 6.57 14.23
C GLY A 13 -0.46 6.19 14.29
N GLY A 14 -0.88 5.32 15.24
CA GLY A 14 -2.28 4.96 15.48
C GLY A 14 -2.80 3.75 14.68
N LEU A 15 -1.91 2.95 14.05
CA LEU A 15 -2.28 1.69 13.43
C LEU A 15 -2.00 0.53 14.38
N THR A 16 -3.03 -0.25 14.68
CA THR A 16 -2.95 -1.43 15.54
C THR A 16 -3.58 -2.65 14.89
N VAL A 17 -3.39 -3.81 15.49
CA VAL A 17 -4.02 -5.07 15.07
C VAL A 17 -4.82 -5.60 16.24
N GLU A 18 -6.04 -6.07 15.96
CA GLU A 18 -6.90 -6.74 16.92
C GLU A 18 -7.29 -8.12 16.41
N ARG A 19 -7.60 -9.03 17.34
CA ARG A 19 -8.25 -10.29 16.98
C ARG A 19 -9.63 -10.02 16.41
N SER A 20 -10.01 -10.77 15.41
CA SER A 20 -11.33 -10.70 14.81
C SER A 20 -11.96 -12.10 14.76
N GLU A 21 -13.23 -12.18 15.12
CA GLU A 21 -14.03 -13.38 14.96
C GLU A 21 -14.75 -13.43 13.60
N ASP A 22 -14.64 -12.35 12.80
CA ASP A 22 -15.19 -12.30 11.46
C ASP A 22 -14.32 -13.16 10.53
N GLU A 23 -14.94 -14.16 9.88
CA GLU A 23 -14.26 -15.05 8.93
C GLU A 23 -13.60 -14.27 7.77
N ALA A 24 -14.18 -13.11 7.40
CA ALA A 24 -13.64 -12.24 6.36
C ALA A 24 -12.28 -11.61 6.73
N ASP A 25 -11.96 -11.52 8.02
CA ASP A 25 -10.73 -10.93 8.54
C ASP A 25 -9.59 -11.95 8.72
N ALA A 26 -9.84 -13.24 8.47
CA ALA A 26 -8.85 -14.31 8.67
C ALA A 26 -8.22 -14.32 10.09
N GLY A 27 -9.00 -14.00 11.12
CA GLY A 27 -8.61 -14.06 12.54
C GLY A 27 -8.03 -12.76 13.11
N TYR A 28 -7.77 -11.73 12.29
CA TYR A 28 -7.29 -10.42 12.74
C TYR A 28 -7.62 -9.31 11.76
N ARG A 29 -7.76 -8.10 12.26
CA ARG A 29 -7.98 -6.91 11.44
C ARG A 29 -7.09 -5.75 11.86
N LEU A 30 -6.75 -4.93 10.88
CA LEU A 30 -6.06 -3.66 11.10
C LEU A 30 -7.05 -2.61 11.60
N VAL A 31 -6.76 -2.03 12.76
CA VAL A 31 -7.60 -1.02 13.43
C VAL A 31 -6.88 0.32 13.46
N GLY A 32 -7.66 1.39 13.51
CA GLY A 32 -7.14 2.74 13.53
C GLY A 32 -6.72 3.23 12.15
N ARG A 33 -6.06 4.37 12.16
CA ARG A 33 -5.55 5.03 10.96
C ARG A 33 -4.12 5.49 11.23
N PHE A 34 -3.20 5.02 10.46
CA PHE A 34 -1.84 5.55 10.52
C PHE A 34 -1.83 7.05 10.21
N ASN A 35 -1.37 7.86 11.15
CA ASN A 35 -1.22 9.30 10.97
C ASN A 35 0.25 9.66 10.75
N GLY A 36 0.71 9.49 9.52
CA GLY A 36 2.09 9.81 9.15
C GLY A 36 2.45 11.31 9.25
N LEU A 37 1.45 12.19 9.35
CA LEU A 37 1.71 13.64 9.50
C LEU A 37 2.28 13.99 10.88
N SER A 38 2.08 13.14 11.88
CA SER A 38 2.63 13.34 13.23
C SER A 38 4.08 12.84 13.38
N ASP A 39 4.55 12.01 12.45
CA ASP A 39 5.92 11.48 12.45
C ASP A 39 6.50 11.43 11.01
N PRO A 40 6.83 12.60 10.42
CA PRO A 40 7.40 12.64 9.09
C PRO A 40 8.68 11.80 8.90
N PRO A 41 9.63 11.78 9.86
CA PRO A 41 10.80 10.90 9.75
C PRO A 41 10.45 9.41 9.72
N GLY A 42 9.47 8.97 10.51
CA GLY A 42 9.00 7.59 10.53
C GLY A 42 8.35 7.20 9.20
N VAL A 43 7.53 8.08 8.60
CA VAL A 43 6.94 7.87 7.28
C VAL A 43 8.02 7.77 6.20
N ASP A 44 9.00 8.66 6.22
CA ASP A 44 10.11 8.63 5.27
C ASP A 44 10.88 7.30 5.38
N ALA A 45 11.24 6.88 6.59
CA ALA A 45 11.93 5.62 6.83
C ALA A 45 11.12 4.40 6.34
N LEU A 46 9.82 4.34 6.64
CA LEU A 46 8.94 3.27 6.16
C LEU A 46 8.79 3.30 4.63
N GLY A 47 8.67 4.48 4.05
CA GLY A 47 8.59 4.67 2.60
C GLY A 47 9.84 4.22 1.86
N VAL A 48 11.03 4.52 2.40
CA VAL A 48 12.31 4.03 1.86
C VAL A 48 12.39 2.50 1.89
N MET A 49 11.98 1.88 2.99
CA MET A 49 11.93 0.42 3.08
C MET A 49 10.92 -0.18 2.08
N LEU A 50 9.77 0.46 1.93
CA LEU A 50 8.75 0.01 0.99
C LEU A 50 9.23 0.14 -0.47
N ALA A 51 10.02 1.17 -0.77
CA ALA A 51 10.66 1.31 -2.07
C ALA A 51 11.59 0.14 -2.40
N GLN A 52 12.32 -0.38 -1.41
CA GLN A 52 13.16 -1.57 -1.60
C GLN A 52 12.33 -2.80 -1.97
N ARG A 53 11.15 -2.97 -1.35
CA ARG A 53 10.21 -4.04 -1.73
C ARG A 53 9.62 -3.85 -3.12
N ALA A 54 9.20 -2.63 -3.44
CA ALA A 54 8.66 -2.31 -4.76
C ALA A 54 9.70 -2.48 -5.87
N LYS A 55 10.98 -2.23 -5.58
CA LYS A 55 12.09 -2.40 -6.52
C LYS A 55 12.23 -3.84 -7.01
N GLU A 56 11.88 -4.84 -6.20
CA GLU A 56 11.93 -6.25 -6.58
C GLU A 56 10.99 -6.57 -7.74
N LEU A 57 9.93 -5.77 -7.92
CA LEU A 57 8.98 -5.87 -9.02
C LEU A 57 9.43 -5.07 -10.26
N ASP A 58 10.49 -4.28 -10.16
CA ASP A 58 11.03 -3.42 -11.23
C ASP A 58 9.97 -2.58 -11.97
N PRO A 59 9.22 -1.70 -11.25
CA PRO A 59 8.13 -0.92 -11.84
C PRO A 59 8.64 0.22 -12.70
N ASP A 60 7.84 0.59 -13.72
CA ASP A 60 8.03 1.78 -14.53
C ASP A 60 7.24 2.97 -13.97
N VAL A 61 6.14 2.71 -13.25
CA VAL A 61 5.27 3.71 -12.66
C VAL A 61 4.76 3.26 -11.29
N ILE A 62 4.65 4.21 -10.37
CA ILE A 62 4.06 4.02 -9.04
C ILE A 62 2.65 4.58 -9.06
N ILE A 63 1.69 3.80 -8.57
CA ILE A 63 0.29 4.19 -8.48
C ILE A 63 -0.11 4.29 -7.00
N VAL A 64 -0.87 5.31 -6.66
CA VAL A 64 -1.44 5.50 -5.31
C VAL A 64 -2.93 5.79 -5.38
N GLY A 65 -3.63 5.54 -4.29
CA GLY A 65 -5.02 5.96 -4.11
C GLY A 65 -5.16 7.47 -3.88
N GLU A 66 -6.40 7.91 -3.69
CA GLU A 66 -6.70 9.34 -3.50
C GLU A 66 -6.35 9.85 -2.10
N GLY A 67 -6.16 8.96 -1.13
CA GLY A 67 -5.87 9.31 0.26
C GLY A 67 -4.57 10.06 0.43
N ALA A 68 -4.56 11.11 1.26
CA ALA A 68 -3.35 11.89 1.54
C ALA A 68 -2.20 11.02 2.07
N LYS A 69 -2.50 9.95 2.81
CA LYS A 69 -1.51 9.02 3.38
C LYS A 69 -0.86 8.17 2.31
N ASP A 70 -1.67 7.60 1.41
CA ASP A 70 -1.17 6.82 0.28
C ASP A 70 -0.29 7.69 -0.59
N LEU A 71 -0.69 8.96 -0.79
CA LEU A 71 0.09 9.94 -1.56
C LEU A 71 1.45 10.22 -0.92
N LEU A 72 1.51 10.42 0.42
CA LEU A 72 2.78 10.66 1.12
C LEU A 72 3.73 9.48 0.98
N VAL A 73 3.24 8.27 1.24
CA VAL A 73 4.04 7.05 1.14
C VAL A 73 4.47 6.79 -0.29
N GLY A 74 3.54 6.89 -1.23
CA GLY A 74 3.81 6.70 -2.66
C GLY A 74 4.80 7.71 -3.21
N PHE A 75 4.77 8.98 -2.73
CA PHE A 75 5.76 9.97 -3.10
C PHE A 75 7.18 9.58 -2.67
N VAL A 76 7.34 9.07 -1.44
CA VAL A 76 8.66 8.58 -0.98
C VAL A 76 9.12 7.41 -1.84
N VAL A 77 8.25 6.43 -2.09
CA VAL A 77 8.56 5.27 -2.94
C VAL A 77 8.96 5.71 -4.36
N ALA A 78 8.19 6.59 -4.98
CA ALA A 78 8.46 7.09 -6.33
C ALA A 78 9.78 7.86 -6.41
N ARG A 79 10.05 8.72 -5.41
CA ARG A 79 11.32 9.45 -5.27
C ARG A 79 12.52 8.51 -5.20
N GLU A 80 12.46 7.50 -4.33
CA GLU A 80 13.55 6.53 -4.14
C GLU A 80 13.82 5.70 -5.40
N LEU A 81 12.77 5.29 -6.09
CA LEU A 81 12.87 4.52 -7.32
C LEU A 81 13.12 5.39 -8.56
N LYS A 82 13.00 6.72 -8.44
CA LYS A 82 13.07 7.69 -9.56
C LYS A 82 12.06 7.33 -10.66
N ARG A 83 10.82 7.03 -10.24
CA ARG A 83 9.71 6.66 -11.12
C ARG A 83 8.60 7.69 -11.04
N PRO A 84 7.83 7.89 -12.12
CA PRO A 84 6.64 8.73 -12.08
C PRO A 84 5.61 8.20 -11.09
N LEU A 85 4.84 9.10 -10.52
CA LEU A 85 3.75 8.84 -9.59
C LEU A 85 2.42 9.20 -10.24
N VAL A 86 1.50 8.24 -10.28
CA VAL A 86 0.13 8.42 -10.76
C VAL A 86 -0.83 8.26 -9.58
N ARG A 87 -1.76 9.19 -9.45
CA ARG A 87 -2.80 9.15 -8.43
C ARG A 87 -4.11 8.65 -9.03
N CYS A 88 -4.66 7.60 -8.44
CA CYS A 88 -6.00 7.10 -8.80
C CYS A 88 -7.06 7.79 -7.95
N LEU A 89 -8.14 8.22 -8.59
CA LEU A 89 -9.31 8.84 -7.96
C LEU A 89 -10.54 7.97 -8.18
N ASP A 90 -11.37 7.83 -7.16
CA ASP A 90 -12.72 7.26 -7.32
C ASP A 90 -13.67 8.38 -7.77
N LEU A 91 -14.10 8.29 -9.01
CA LEU A 91 -15.05 9.21 -9.63
C LEU A 91 -16.41 8.51 -9.75
N GLU A 92 -17.17 8.51 -8.64
CA GLU A 92 -18.52 7.91 -8.57
C GLU A 92 -18.57 6.43 -9.01
N GLY A 93 -17.58 5.65 -8.52
CA GLY A 93 -17.50 4.21 -8.83
C GLY A 93 -16.65 3.87 -10.07
N LEU A 94 -16.14 4.89 -10.76
CA LEU A 94 -15.13 4.73 -11.82
C LEU A 94 -13.78 5.20 -11.27
N VAL A 95 -12.76 4.38 -11.39
CA VAL A 95 -11.39 4.80 -11.08
C VAL A 95 -10.79 5.48 -12.29
N GLY A 96 -10.38 6.72 -12.12
CA GLY A 96 -9.63 7.53 -13.07
C GLY A 96 -8.19 7.78 -12.60
N ALA A 97 -7.30 8.13 -13.50
CA ALA A 97 -5.91 8.45 -13.20
C ALA A 97 -5.65 9.96 -13.32
N LEU A 98 -4.93 10.52 -12.35
CA LEU A 98 -4.21 11.79 -12.48
C LEU A 98 -2.73 11.48 -12.73
N GLY A 99 -2.29 11.71 -13.93
CA GLY A 99 -1.00 11.31 -14.46
C GLY A 99 -1.14 10.32 -15.59
N GLU A 100 -0.06 10.08 -16.31
CA GLU A 100 -0.01 9.20 -17.46
C GLU A 100 0.50 7.81 -17.05
N ILE A 101 -0.22 6.78 -17.51
CA ILE A 101 0.23 5.39 -17.46
C ILE A 101 0.52 5.01 -18.92
N ALA A 102 1.81 4.85 -19.24
CA ALA A 102 2.20 4.52 -20.62
C ALA A 102 1.77 3.09 -20.99
N ASP A 103 1.43 2.90 -22.27
CA ASP A 103 1.19 1.56 -22.82
C ASP A 103 2.41 0.64 -22.60
N GLY A 104 2.17 -0.58 -22.18
CA GLY A 104 3.20 -1.55 -21.82
C GLY A 104 3.92 -1.29 -20.49
N ALA A 105 3.56 -0.24 -19.73
CA ALA A 105 4.20 0.06 -18.46
C ALA A 105 3.92 -1.01 -17.39
N ARG A 106 4.90 -1.23 -16.54
CA ARG A 106 4.80 -2.08 -15.35
C ARG A 106 4.47 -1.22 -14.15
N ALA A 107 3.31 -1.40 -13.57
CA ALA A 107 2.80 -0.59 -12.47
C ALA A 107 2.86 -1.34 -11.13
N VAL A 108 3.13 -0.61 -10.05
CA VAL A 108 3.01 -1.07 -8.67
C VAL A 108 2.09 -0.13 -7.92
N PHE A 109 1.08 -0.69 -7.25
CA PHE A 109 0.18 0.08 -6.39
C PHE A 109 0.74 0.16 -4.97
N VAL A 110 0.85 1.37 -4.45
CA VAL A 110 1.36 1.65 -3.09
C VAL A 110 0.23 2.17 -2.21
N ALA A 111 0.09 1.59 -1.02
CA ALA A 111 -0.89 2.01 -0.02
C ALA A 111 -0.29 1.93 1.40
N ASP A 112 -0.86 2.66 2.36
CA ASP A 112 -0.53 2.48 3.77
C ASP A 112 -0.95 1.08 4.26
N LYS A 113 -2.13 0.64 3.84
CA LYS A 113 -2.72 -0.69 4.11
C LYS A 113 -3.86 -0.98 3.14
N ILE A 114 -4.19 -2.25 2.98
CA ILE A 114 -5.35 -2.70 2.23
C ILE A 114 -6.40 -3.26 3.20
N ARG A 115 -7.60 -2.68 3.20
CA ARG A 115 -8.74 -3.17 3.99
C ARG A 115 -9.75 -3.95 3.14
N LYS A 116 -9.93 -3.56 1.89
CA LYS A 116 -10.86 -4.17 0.95
C LYS A 116 -10.20 -4.31 -0.40
N SER A 117 -10.44 -5.44 -1.06
CA SER A 117 -9.88 -5.73 -2.38
C SER A 117 -10.49 -4.90 -3.52
N GLY A 118 -11.73 -4.41 -3.36
CA GLY A 118 -12.48 -3.76 -4.46
C GLY A 118 -11.73 -2.63 -5.16
N PHE A 119 -11.06 -1.74 -4.38
CA PHE A 119 -10.28 -0.67 -4.99
C PHE A 119 -9.06 -1.19 -5.77
N VAL A 120 -8.40 -2.25 -5.29
CA VAL A 120 -7.27 -2.86 -6.00
C VAL A 120 -7.71 -3.48 -7.32
N TYR A 121 -8.89 -4.13 -7.35
CA TYR A 121 -9.49 -4.62 -8.60
C TYR A 121 -9.80 -3.47 -9.57
N ALA A 122 -10.33 -2.36 -9.06
CA ALA A 122 -10.62 -1.19 -9.89
C ALA A 122 -9.34 -0.53 -10.45
N VAL A 123 -8.27 -0.44 -9.64
CA VAL A 123 -6.95 0.02 -10.09
C VAL A 123 -6.39 -0.92 -11.17
N ARG A 124 -6.48 -2.24 -10.97
CA ARG A 124 -6.06 -3.21 -11.98
C ARG A 124 -6.80 -3.01 -13.31
N ASN A 125 -8.13 -2.89 -13.27
CA ASN A 125 -8.93 -2.65 -14.46
C ASN A 125 -8.56 -1.34 -15.16
N LEU A 126 -8.21 -0.29 -14.40
CA LEU A 126 -7.71 0.96 -14.99
C LEU A 126 -6.38 0.72 -15.71
N VAL A 127 -5.41 0.09 -15.03
CA VAL A 127 -4.09 -0.20 -15.60
C VAL A 127 -4.19 -1.05 -16.86
N ASP A 128 -5.04 -2.09 -16.84
CA ASP A 128 -5.30 -2.95 -18.01
C ASP A 128 -5.90 -2.16 -19.20
N ARG A 129 -6.80 -1.19 -18.94
CA ARG A 129 -7.36 -0.31 -19.98
C ARG A 129 -6.33 0.62 -20.63
N GLU A 130 -5.32 1.03 -19.85
CA GLU A 130 -4.21 1.85 -20.36
C GLU A 130 -3.16 1.00 -21.11
N GLY A 131 -3.39 -0.31 -21.27
CA GLY A 131 -2.45 -1.22 -21.93
C GLY A 131 -1.22 -1.57 -21.07
N ALA A 132 -1.27 -1.31 -19.78
CA ALA A 132 -0.20 -1.56 -18.81
C ALA A 132 -0.48 -2.81 -17.97
N GLU A 133 0.46 -3.20 -17.11
CA GLU A 133 0.33 -4.35 -16.23
C GLU A 133 0.49 -3.95 -14.76
N LEU A 134 -0.47 -4.32 -13.89
CA LEU A 134 -0.33 -4.19 -12.45
C LEU A 134 0.43 -5.40 -11.90
N LEU A 135 1.69 -5.21 -11.52
CA LEU A 135 2.58 -6.27 -11.05
C LEU A 135 2.30 -6.71 -9.61
N GLY A 136 1.87 -5.78 -8.77
CA GLY A 136 1.62 -6.05 -7.37
C GLY A 136 1.19 -4.84 -6.58
N VAL A 137 0.88 -5.11 -5.32
CA VAL A 137 0.59 -4.12 -4.28
C VAL A 137 1.69 -4.17 -3.24
N VAL A 138 2.19 -3.01 -2.84
CA VAL A 138 3.08 -2.88 -1.69
C VAL A 138 2.44 -2.01 -0.61
N SER A 139 2.53 -2.44 0.65
CA SER A 139 1.98 -1.71 1.79
C SER A 139 2.81 -1.92 3.05
N PHE A 140 2.57 -1.13 4.10
CA PHE A 140 3.27 -1.33 5.36
C PHE A 140 2.96 -2.69 5.98
N VAL A 141 1.68 -3.10 5.93
CA VAL A 141 1.22 -4.33 6.57
C VAL A 141 0.47 -5.19 5.55
N THR A 142 0.84 -6.47 5.48
CA THR A 142 0.04 -7.48 4.79
C THR A 142 -0.81 -8.27 5.77
N ALA A 143 -1.88 -8.87 5.27
CA ALA A 143 -2.77 -9.77 6.00
C ALA A 143 -3.20 -10.92 5.09
N ASP A 144 -3.74 -11.98 5.69
CA ASP A 144 -4.26 -13.13 4.91
C ASP A 144 -5.55 -12.79 4.17
N ALA A 145 -6.25 -11.76 4.62
CA ALA A 145 -7.43 -11.19 3.97
C ALA A 145 -7.29 -9.66 3.86
N PRO A 146 -7.88 -9.02 2.85
CA PRO A 146 -8.59 -9.62 1.72
C PRO A 146 -7.66 -10.28 0.70
N LYS A 147 -8.18 -11.21 -0.09
CA LYS A 147 -7.42 -11.75 -1.23
C LYS A 147 -7.37 -10.72 -2.36
N LEU A 148 -6.18 -10.49 -2.91
CA LEU A 148 -5.94 -9.52 -3.98
C LEU A 148 -5.73 -10.24 -5.33
N PRO A 149 -5.99 -9.54 -6.46
CA PRO A 149 -5.81 -10.09 -7.80
C PRO A 149 -4.34 -10.17 -8.26
N VAL A 150 -3.42 -9.63 -7.45
CA VAL A 150 -1.98 -9.55 -7.70
C VAL A 150 -1.22 -9.83 -6.40
N PRO A 151 0.09 -10.13 -6.46
CA PRO A 151 0.91 -10.28 -5.26
C PRO A 151 0.81 -9.09 -4.32
N TRP A 152 0.75 -9.36 -3.02
CA TRP A 152 0.69 -8.35 -1.97
C TRP A 152 1.92 -8.49 -1.07
N ILE A 153 2.77 -7.48 -1.07
CA ILE A 153 4.07 -7.45 -0.39
C ILE A 153 4.04 -6.37 0.69
N GLY A 154 4.43 -6.71 1.90
CA GLY A 154 4.48 -5.77 3.02
C GLY A 154 5.85 -5.70 3.68
N LEU A 155 6.00 -4.75 4.59
CA LEU A 155 7.15 -4.67 5.48
C LEU A 155 7.00 -5.65 6.64
N VAL A 156 5.77 -5.79 7.13
CA VAL A 156 5.37 -6.68 8.24
C VAL A 156 4.01 -7.31 7.96
N THR A 157 3.66 -8.34 8.71
CA THR A 157 2.35 -8.99 8.64
C THR A 157 1.46 -8.60 9.81
N ALA A 158 0.16 -8.60 9.63
CA ALA A 158 -0.80 -8.32 10.71
C ALA A 158 -0.66 -9.33 11.87
N ALA A 159 -0.33 -10.58 11.59
CA ALA A 159 -0.10 -11.61 12.60
C ALA A 159 1.04 -11.25 13.56
N GLU A 160 2.11 -10.63 13.07
CA GLU A 160 3.23 -10.17 13.90
C GLU A 160 2.83 -9.02 14.85
N GLY A 161 1.85 -8.20 14.42
CA GLY A 161 1.33 -7.10 15.22
C GLY A 161 0.51 -7.55 16.45
N LEU A 162 -0.08 -8.76 16.41
CA LEU A 162 -0.83 -9.34 17.53
C LEU A 162 0.05 -9.89 18.65
N GLN A 163 1.27 -10.31 18.36
CA GLN A 163 2.11 -11.10 19.27
C GLN A 163 2.66 -10.32 20.46
N LYS A 164 2.47 -8.99 20.52
CA LYS A 164 3.11 -8.11 21.51
C LYS A 164 2.19 -7.00 22.05
N SER A 165 0.90 -7.22 22.06
CA SER A 165 -0.07 -6.32 22.73
C SER A 165 -0.37 -6.77 24.15
#